data_95284a57196e8327cc98a54041e3897f
#
_entry.id   95284a57196e8327cc98a54041e3897f
#
_cell.length_a   1.000
_cell.length_b   1.000
_cell.length_c   1.000
_cell.angle_alpha   90.00
_cell.angle_beta   90.00
_cell.angle_gamma   90.00
#
_symmetry.space_group_name_H-M   'P 1'
#
loop_
_entity.id
_entity.type
_entity.pdbx_description
1 polymer ?
#
loop_
_entity_poly.entity_id
_entity_poly.type
_entity_poly.pdbx_seq_one_letter_code
_entity_poly.pdbx_strand_id
1 'polypeptide(L)'
;MPYGRLAGPSLDAVRRLAALAVGSGAGALVCSPMEVAAVRAEVGPGIVLITPGVRPAGTDAQDQARVATPEQALADGADLLVIGRPITGAADPGAAAAHIAASLRSHRRP
;
A
#
# COMPACT_ATOMS: atom_id res chain seq x y z
N MET A 1 21.06 7.60 18.28
CA MET A 1 19.64 7.77 18.33
C MET A 1 18.95 6.64 17.61
N PRO A 2 17.97 6.06 18.25
CA PRO A 2 17.24 5.01 17.58
C PRO A 2 16.62 5.52 16.31
N TYR A 3 16.87 4.82 15.27
CA TYR A 3 16.36 5.18 13.97
C TYR A 3 14.84 5.29 13.98
N GLY A 4 14.19 4.39 14.67
CA GLY A 4 12.74 4.39 14.71
C GLY A 4 12.12 5.60 15.35
N ARG A 5 12.89 6.34 16.13
CA ARG A 5 12.34 7.53 16.75
C ARG A 5 12.08 8.65 15.78
N LEU A 6 12.69 8.58 14.62
CA LEU A 6 12.42 9.58 13.61
C LEU A 6 11.10 9.36 12.92
N ALA A 7 10.45 8.24 13.17
CA ALA A 7 9.16 7.93 12.58
C ALA A 7 9.16 8.02 11.06
N GLY A 8 10.33 7.97 10.47
CA GLY A 8 10.47 8.10 9.04
C GLY A 8 10.31 9.54 8.58
N PRO A 9 10.32 9.74 7.27
CA PRO A 9 10.19 11.08 6.71
C PRO A 9 8.79 11.64 6.93
N SER A 10 8.72 12.95 7.02
CA SER A 10 7.42 13.62 7.05
C SER A 10 6.71 13.42 5.71
N LEU A 11 5.41 13.65 5.71
CA LEU A 11 4.67 13.57 4.45
C LEU A 11 5.16 14.60 3.44
N ASP A 12 5.63 15.76 3.90
CA ASP A 12 6.19 16.74 2.98
C ASP A 12 7.45 16.21 2.31
N ALA A 13 8.32 15.54 3.06
CA ALA A 13 9.50 14.94 2.49
C ALA A 13 9.14 13.84 1.50
N VAL A 14 8.16 13.02 1.84
CA VAL A 14 7.70 11.96 0.95
C VAL A 14 7.16 12.54 -0.35
N ARG A 15 6.36 13.60 -0.27
CA ARG A 15 5.84 14.26 -1.46
C ARG A 15 6.95 14.80 -2.35
N ARG A 16 7.95 15.43 -1.74
CA ARG A 16 9.07 15.96 -2.52
C ARG A 16 9.88 14.88 -3.19
N LEU A 17 10.12 13.77 -2.48
CA LEU A 17 10.85 12.65 -3.07
C LEU A 17 10.06 12.01 -4.21
N ALA A 18 8.76 11.88 -4.04
CA ALA A 18 7.92 11.32 -5.09
C ALA A 18 7.93 12.22 -6.33
N ALA A 19 7.79 13.51 -6.14
CA ALA A 19 7.81 14.46 -7.26
C ALA A 19 9.16 14.41 -7.97
N LEU A 20 10.24 14.34 -7.21
CA LEU A 20 11.57 14.28 -7.79
C LEU A 20 11.76 12.99 -8.60
N ALA A 21 11.32 11.85 -8.05
CA ALA A 21 11.46 10.58 -8.74
C ALA A 21 10.69 10.59 -10.06
N VAL A 22 9.45 11.07 -10.04
CA VAL A 22 8.63 11.13 -11.24
C VAL A 22 9.23 12.10 -12.25
N GLY A 23 9.70 13.26 -11.79
CA GLY A 23 10.35 14.22 -12.66
C GLY A 23 11.63 13.68 -13.28
N SER A 24 12.23 12.68 -12.66
CA SER A 24 13.44 12.04 -13.18
C SER A 24 13.14 10.83 -14.05
N GLY A 25 11.86 10.51 -14.27
CA GLY A 25 11.48 9.47 -15.19
C GLY A 25 10.86 8.23 -14.58
N ALA A 26 10.64 8.19 -13.26
CA ALA A 26 10.03 7.02 -12.65
C ALA A 26 8.58 6.90 -13.10
N GLY A 27 8.19 5.69 -13.50
CA GLY A 27 6.81 5.40 -13.87
C GLY A 27 6.03 4.69 -12.78
N ALA A 28 6.71 4.28 -11.71
CA ALA A 28 6.09 3.59 -10.59
C ALA A 28 6.84 3.93 -9.32
N LEU A 29 6.13 3.91 -8.21
CA LEU A 29 6.71 4.19 -6.89
C LEU A 29 6.18 3.17 -5.90
N VAL A 30 7.00 2.83 -4.92
CA VAL A 30 6.59 1.99 -3.79
C VAL A 30 6.35 2.91 -2.61
N CYS A 31 5.19 2.84 -2.00
CA CYS A 31 4.88 3.68 -0.84
C CYS A 31 4.02 2.91 0.15
N SER A 32 4.16 3.28 1.43
CA SER A 32 3.43 2.60 2.48
C SER A 32 1.95 2.95 2.41
N PRO A 33 1.08 2.13 3.04
CA PRO A 33 -0.34 2.47 3.09
C PRO A 33 -0.62 3.82 3.73
N MET A 34 0.25 4.25 4.64
CA MET A 34 0.06 5.53 5.33
C MET A 34 0.38 6.73 4.44
N GLU A 35 1.10 6.48 3.35
CA GLU A 35 1.57 7.55 2.48
C GLU A 35 0.85 7.61 1.14
N VAL A 36 0.16 6.54 0.78
CA VAL A 36 -0.29 6.38 -0.60
C VAL A 36 -1.25 7.49 -1.03
N ALA A 37 -2.14 7.93 -0.14
CA ALA A 37 -3.07 8.99 -0.50
C ALA A 37 -2.33 10.30 -0.81
N ALA A 38 -1.34 10.63 0.02
CA ALA A 38 -0.57 11.86 -0.19
C ALA A 38 0.28 11.77 -1.46
N VAL A 39 0.89 10.60 -1.70
CA VAL A 39 1.69 10.42 -2.91
C VAL A 39 0.81 10.49 -4.15
N ARG A 40 -0.37 9.84 -4.12
CA ARG A 40 -1.28 9.90 -5.26
C ARG A 40 -1.71 11.33 -5.56
N ALA A 41 -1.99 12.10 -4.54
CA ALA A 41 -2.35 13.50 -4.74
C ALA A 41 -1.21 14.29 -5.38
N GLU A 42 0.02 13.94 -5.04
CA GLU A 42 1.18 14.65 -5.55
C GLU A 42 1.51 14.28 -6.99
N VAL A 43 1.45 12.98 -7.33
CA VAL A 43 1.95 12.52 -8.63
C VAL A 43 0.87 12.35 -9.68
N GLY A 44 -0.40 12.40 -9.29
CA GLY A 44 -1.50 12.26 -10.24
C GLY A 44 -1.76 10.81 -10.63
N PRO A 45 -2.66 10.59 -11.59
CA PRO A 45 -3.16 9.24 -11.90
C PRO A 45 -2.27 8.41 -12.80
N GLY A 46 -1.27 9.00 -13.43
CA GLY A 46 -0.47 8.29 -14.44
C GLY A 46 0.66 7.44 -13.89
N ILE A 47 0.93 7.49 -12.60
CA ILE A 47 2.03 6.77 -11.97
C ILE A 47 1.49 5.55 -11.26
N VAL A 48 2.13 4.40 -11.44
CA VAL A 48 1.73 3.17 -10.75
C VAL A 48 2.23 3.22 -9.31
N LEU A 49 1.32 3.09 -8.35
CA LEU A 49 1.69 3.05 -6.93
C LEU A 49 1.57 1.63 -6.42
N ILE A 50 2.65 1.13 -5.87
CA ILE A 50 2.77 -0.23 -5.35
C ILE A 50 2.84 -0.14 -3.84
N THR A 51 1.93 -0.80 -3.15
CA THR A 51 1.80 -0.63 -1.71
C THR A 51 1.92 -1.96 -0.99
N PRO A 52 3.02 -2.16 -0.25
CA PRO A 52 3.17 -3.32 0.62
C PRO A 52 2.56 -3.04 1.98
N GLY A 53 2.56 -4.05 2.83
CA GLY A 53 2.17 -3.87 4.22
C GLY A 53 0.68 -3.86 4.47
N VAL A 54 -0.11 -4.36 3.53
CA VAL A 54 -1.56 -4.43 3.71
C VAL A 54 -1.94 -5.84 4.14
N ARG A 55 -3.03 -5.94 4.91
CA ARG A 55 -3.56 -7.21 5.38
C ARG A 55 -5.08 -7.17 5.36
N PRO A 56 -5.72 -8.25 4.92
CA PRO A 56 -7.18 -8.30 5.03
C PRO A 56 -7.64 -8.13 6.48
N ALA A 57 -8.79 -7.51 6.66
CA ALA A 57 -9.35 -7.34 7.98
C ALA A 57 -9.58 -8.71 8.61
N GLY A 58 -9.32 -8.81 9.90
CA GLY A 58 -9.56 -10.03 10.65
C GLY A 58 -8.42 -11.03 10.63
N THR A 59 -7.38 -10.81 9.83
CA THR A 59 -6.22 -11.69 9.88
C THR A 59 -5.30 -11.23 11.00
N ASP A 60 -4.74 -12.16 11.71
CA ASP A 60 -3.72 -11.90 12.73
C ASP A 60 -3.90 -10.59 13.48
N ALA A 61 -4.59 -10.62 14.57
CA ALA A 61 -4.94 -9.42 15.33
C ALA A 61 -3.84 -8.91 16.24
N GLN A 62 -2.71 -9.57 16.32
CA GLN A 62 -1.76 -9.22 17.36
C GLN A 62 -1.10 -7.89 17.17
N ASP A 63 -0.85 -7.50 15.95
CA ASP A 63 -0.11 -6.30 15.68
C ASP A 63 -0.97 -5.23 15.06
N GLN A 64 -2.24 -5.27 15.29
CA GLN A 64 -3.15 -4.79 14.30
C GLN A 64 -3.82 -3.48 14.55
N ALA A 65 -3.37 -2.73 15.52
CA ALA A 65 -4.01 -1.46 15.79
C ALA A 65 -4.03 -0.56 14.55
N ARG A 66 -3.10 -0.78 13.63
CA ARG A 66 -2.93 0.13 12.51
C ARG A 66 -2.81 -0.55 11.17
N VAL A 67 -3.40 -1.71 11.06
CA VAL A 67 -3.29 -2.41 9.80
C VAL A 67 -4.15 -1.74 8.75
N ALA A 68 -3.55 -1.51 7.60
CA ALA A 68 -4.29 -1.06 6.45
C ALA A 68 -4.82 -2.26 5.69
N THR A 69 -6.07 -2.19 5.29
CA THR A 69 -6.66 -3.27 4.51
C THR A 69 -6.39 -3.05 3.03
N PRO A 70 -6.44 -4.13 2.24
CA PRO A 70 -6.31 -3.99 0.79
C PRO A 70 -7.34 -3.03 0.21
N GLU A 71 -8.58 -3.10 0.69
CA GLU A 71 -9.64 -2.24 0.19
C GLU A 71 -9.32 -0.77 0.44
N GLN A 72 -8.84 -0.46 1.64
CA GLN A 72 -8.51 0.93 1.97
C GLN A 72 -7.33 1.42 1.13
N ALA A 73 -6.33 0.57 0.94
CA ALA A 73 -5.17 0.96 0.14
C ALA A 73 -5.58 1.29 -1.29
N LEU A 74 -6.47 0.49 -1.88
CA LEU A 74 -6.97 0.80 -3.21
C LEU A 74 -7.78 2.09 -3.23
N ALA A 75 -8.62 2.30 -2.21
CA ALA A 75 -9.40 3.52 -2.11
C ALA A 75 -8.50 4.75 -2.01
N ASP A 76 -7.37 4.60 -1.34
CA ASP A 76 -6.42 5.70 -1.17
C ASP A 76 -5.55 5.94 -2.40
N GLY A 77 -5.60 5.07 -3.39
CA GLY A 77 -4.91 5.32 -4.65
C GLY A 77 -3.86 4.32 -5.06
N ALA A 78 -3.69 3.22 -4.32
CA ALA A 78 -2.75 2.18 -4.73
C ALA A 78 -3.26 1.48 -5.99
N ASP A 79 -2.34 1.11 -6.86
CA ASP A 79 -2.65 0.34 -8.07
C ASP A 79 -2.36 -1.14 -7.87
N LEU A 80 -1.26 -1.45 -7.19
CA LEU A 80 -0.83 -2.82 -6.94
C LEU A 80 -0.57 -2.98 -5.46
N LEU A 81 -0.94 -4.13 -4.93
CA LEU A 81 -0.74 -4.45 -3.53
C LEU A 81 0.23 -5.61 -3.41
N VAL A 82 1.13 -5.51 -2.44
CA VAL A 82 2.01 -6.62 -2.10
C VAL A 82 1.49 -7.23 -0.81
N ILE A 83 1.04 -8.47 -0.89
CA ILE A 83 0.45 -9.16 0.25
C ILE A 83 1.23 -10.45 0.47
N GLY A 84 1.85 -10.55 1.62
CA GLY A 84 2.72 -11.68 1.93
C GLY A 84 2.02 -12.77 2.72
N ARG A 85 2.24 -12.80 4.02
CA ARG A 85 1.80 -13.90 4.87
C ARG A 85 0.30 -14.20 4.88
N PRO A 86 -0.60 -13.25 4.68
CA PRO A 86 -2.01 -13.63 4.57
C PRO A 86 -2.27 -14.64 3.46
N ILE A 87 -1.39 -14.68 2.45
CA ILE A 87 -1.50 -15.67 1.38
C ILE A 87 -0.54 -16.82 1.64
N THR A 88 0.75 -16.52 1.82
CA THR A 88 1.77 -17.58 1.89
C THR A 88 1.65 -18.40 3.16
N GLY A 89 1.11 -17.84 4.23
CA GLY A 89 0.90 -18.56 5.48
C GLY A 89 -0.44 -19.26 5.59
N ALA A 90 -1.30 -19.15 4.59
CA ALA A 90 -2.61 -19.78 4.63
C ALA A 90 -2.48 -21.28 4.36
N ALA A 91 -3.45 -22.04 4.86
CA ALA A 91 -3.47 -23.48 4.60
C ALA A 91 -3.60 -23.76 3.11
N ASP A 92 -4.32 -22.93 2.39
CA ASP A 92 -4.45 -23.03 0.93
C ASP A 92 -4.15 -21.64 0.35
N PRO A 93 -2.89 -21.39 0.01
CA PRO A 93 -2.51 -20.07 -0.49
C PRO A 93 -3.25 -19.64 -1.75
N GLY A 94 -3.53 -20.57 -2.64
CA GLY A 94 -4.28 -20.23 -3.85
C GLY A 94 -5.67 -19.76 -3.56
N ALA A 95 -6.37 -20.43 -2.63
CA ALA A 95 -7.70 -20.04 -2.24
C ALA A 95 -7.67 -18.69 -1.50
N ALA A 96 -6.66 -18.48 -0.67
CA ALA A 96 -6.52 -17.20 0.05
C ALA A 96 -6.32 -16.05 -0.94
N ALA A 97 -5.46 -16.24 -1.93
CA ALA A 97 -5.22 -15.21 -2.93
C ALA A 97 -6.49 -14.94 -3.74
N ALA A 98 -7.21 -15.98 -4.13
CA ALA A 98 -8.44 -15.83 -4.90
C ALA A 98 -9.50 -15.09 -4.11
N HIS A 99 -9.61 -15.39 -2.82
CA HIS A 99 -10.57 -14.72 -1.97
C HIS A 99 -10.27 -13.22 -1.87
N ILE A 100 -9.02 -12.87 -1.66
CA ILE A 100 -8.62 -11.47 -1.58
C ILE A 100 -8.89 -10.77 -2.90
N ALA A 101 -8.51 -11.39 -4.01
CA ALA A 101 -8.73 -10.80 -5.32
C ALA A 101 -10.20 -10.56 -5.59
N ALA A 102 -11.05 -11.52 -5.20
CA ALA A 102 -12.49 -11.37 -5.40
C ALA A 102 -13.04 -10.21 -4.58
N SER A 103 -12.56 -10.05 -3.35
CA SER A 103 -13.04 -8.96 -2.50
C SER A 103 -12.63 -7.59 -3.03
N LEU A 104 -11.57 -7.52 -3.82
CA LEU A 104 -11.07 -6.25 -4.34
C LEU A 104 -11.72 -5.83 -5.64
N ARG A 105 -12.42 -6.72 -6.33
CA ARG A 105 -13.02 -6.34 -7.61
C ARG A 105 -14.03 -5.23 -7.48
N SER A 106 -14.76 -5.19 -6.40
CA SER A 106 -15.76 -4.14 -6.18
C SER A 106 -15.12 -2.81 -5.79
N HIS A 107 -13.82 -2.79 -5.53
CA HIS A 107 -13.11 -1.58 -5.11
C HIS A 107 -12.21 -1.02 -6.19
N ARG A 108 -12.31 -1.53 -7.40
CA ARG A 108 -11.49 -1.03 -8.49
C ARG A 108 -11.90 0.39 -8.82
N ARG A 109 -10.88 1.20 -9.08
CA ARG A 109 -11.16 2.56 -9.55
C ARG A 109 -11.68 2.51 -10.99
N PRO A 110 -12.56 3.44 -11.34
CA PRO A 110 -13.06 3.51 -12.70
C PRO A 110 -11.96 3.79 -13.71
#